data_89c49219dda1c41b5f115b2872cb6572
#
_entry.id   89c49219dda1c41b5f115b2872cb6572
#
_cell.length_a   1.000
_cell.length_b   1.000
_cell.length_c   1.000
_cell.angle_alpha   90.00
_cell.angle_beta   90.00
_cell.angle_gamma   90.00
#
_symmetry.space_group_name_H-M   'P 1'
#
loop_
_entity.id
_entity.type
_entity.pdbx_description
1 polymer ?
#
loop_
_entity_poly.entity_id
_entity_poly.type
_entity_poly.pdbx_seq_one_letter_code
_entity_poly.pdbx_strand_id
1 'polypeptide(L)'
;ADTFCREALGRIPTKGNLVPGAIELLEYLRPKYRMYILSNGFKELQSRKMHTAGIDGYFDAVILSEDIGVNKPDSRLYEHAMRKTSSNPQESLMIGDMFDTDIAGAANFGMDSMYYNPKGKSGHPFAPTYEVRHLLDIKDIL
;
A
#
# COMPACT_ATOMS: atom_id res chain seq x y z
N ALA A 1 2.55 5.20 -14.01
CA ALA A 1 2.94 5.34 -12.61
C ALA A 1 2.72 4.06 -11.83
N ASP A 2 3.51 3.84 -10.78
CA ASP A 2 3.43 2.67 -9.94
C ASP A 2 2.67 3.01 -8.66
N THR A 3 1.83 2.08 -8.21
CA THR A 3 1.11 2.23 -6.96
C THR A 3 1.54 1.15 -5.99
N PHE A 4 2.10 1.57 -4.86
CA PHE A 4 2.49 0.69 -3.78
C PHE A 4 1.43 0.71 -2.70
N CYS A 5 0.86 -0.45 -2.44
CA CYS A 5 -0.20 -0.59 -1.48
C CYS A 5 0.31 -1.37 -0.28
N ARG A 6 -0.04 -0.89 0.89
CA ARG A 6 0.05 -1.71 2.07
C ARG A 6 -1.13 -2.68 2.06
N GLU A 7 -1.02 -3.76 2.84
CA GLU A 7 -2.10 -4.72 3.05
C GLU A 7 -3.42 -4.08 3.54
N ALA A 8 -3.41 -2.80 3.89
CA ALA A 8 -4.62 -2.09 4.27
C ALA A 8 -5.62 -1.95 3.14
N LEU A 9 -5.15 -1.77 1.88
CA LEU A 9 -6.01 -1.79 0.71
C LEU A 9 -6.62 -3.15 0.54
N GLY A 10 -5.77 -4.15 0.70
CA GLY A 10 -6.21 -5.50 0.80
C GLY A 10 -6.23 -5.94 2.25
N ARG A 11 -6.55 -5.05 3.21
CA ARG A 11 -6.55 -5.43 4.61
C ARG A 11 -7.45 -6.63 4.81
N ILE A 12 -6.80 -7.76 5.08
CA ILE A 12 -7.42 -9.05 5.01
C ILE A 12 -7.52 -9.57 6.44
N PRO A 13 -8.70 -9.49 7.05
CA PRO A 13 -8.91 -10.21 8.30
C PRO A 13 -8.83 -11.71 8.04
N THR A 14 -8.59 -12.45 9.08
CA THR A 14 -8.36 -13.90 9.02
C THR A 14 -9.44 -14.70 8.29
N LYS A 15 -10.62 -14.11 8.07
CA LYS A 15 -11.74 -14.75 7.38
C LYS A 15 -11.84 -14.37 5.91
N GLY A 16 -10.84 -13.72 5.34
CA GLY A 16 -10.84 -13.35 3.94
C GLY A 16 -11.72 -12.15 3.58
N ASN A 17 -12.26 -11.45 4.57
CA ASN A 17 -13.06 -10.26 4.33
C ASN A 17 -12.16 -9.08 3.96
N LEU A 18 -12.58 -8.30 2.99
CA LEU A 18 -11.87 -7.10 2.54
C LEU A 18 -12.55 -5.85 3.06
N VAL A 19 -11.78 -4.75 3.10
CA VAL A 19 -12.35 -3.42 3.31
C VAL A 19 -13.38 -3.15 2.21
N PRO A 20 -14.55 -2.57 2.53
CA PRO A 20 -15.58 -2.30 1.52
C PRO A 20 -15.02 -1.50 0.34
N GLY A 21 -15.34 -1.95 -0.86
CA GLY A 21 -14.89 -1.30 -2.09
C GLY A 21 -13.51 -1.74 -2.57
N ALA A 22 -12.80 -2.63 -1.85
CA ALA A 22 -11.44 -3.04 -2.22
C ALA A 22 -11.37 -3.67 -3.61
N ILE A 23 -12.22 -4.65 -3.90
CA ILE A 23 -12.20 -5.33 -5.20
C ILE A 23 -12.56 -4.35 -6.33
N GLU A 24 -13.57 -3.52 -6.15
CA GLU A 24 -13.96 -2.53 -7.15
C GLU A 24 -12.83 -1.56 -7.44
N LEU A 25 -12.13 -1.10 -6.41
CA LEU A 25 -10.98 -0.22 -6.57
C LEU A 25 -9.84 -0.91 -7.30
N LEU A 26 -9.52 -2.16 -6.95
CA LEU A 26 -8.46 -2.91 -7.60
C LEU A 26 -8.76 -3.14 -9.08
N GLU A 27 -10.00 -3.46 -9.42
CA GLU A 27 -10.42 -3.60 -10.82
C GLU A 27 -10.27 -2.27 -11.59
N TYR A 28 -10.57 -1.16 -10.94
CA TYR A 28 -10.42 0.17 -11.54
C TYR A 28 -8.95 0.51 -11.80
N LEU A 29 -8.07 0.22 -10.84
CA LEU A 29 -6.65 0.59 -10.91
C LEU A 29 -5.82 -0.33 -11.80
N ARG A 30 -6.18 -1.60 -11.89
CA ARG A 30 -5.38 -2.63 -12.57
C ARG A 30 -4.97 -2.25 -14.00
N PRO A 31 -5.86 -1.75 -14.87
CA PRO A 31 -5.45 -1.37 -16.23
C PRO A 31 -4.64 -0.08 -16.31
N LYS A 32 -4.59 0.70 -15.23
CA LYS A 32 -3.97 2.03 -15.21
C LYS A 32 -2.58 2.02 -14.58
N TYR A 33 -2.36 1.15 -13.60
CA TYR A 33 -1.17 1.17 -12.76
C TYR A 33 -0.64 -0.22 -12.54
N ARG A 34 0.69 -0.32 -12.39
CA ARG A 34 1.29 -1.52 -11.80
C ARG A 34 1.07 -1.42 -10.29
N MET A 35 0.65 -2.52 -9.68
CA MET A 35 0.33 -2.54 -8.26
C MET A 35 1.21 -3.52 -7.52
N TYR A 36 1.63 -3.12 -6.33
CA TYR A 36 2.51 -3.90 -5.47
C TYR A 36 2.06 -3.83 -4.02
N ILE A 37 2.30 -4.88 -3.27
CA ILE A 37 2.14 -4.87 -1.82
C ILE A 37 3.51 -4.60 -1.19
N LEU A 38 3.56 -3.66 -0.25
CA LEU A 38 4.73 -3.39 0.58
C LEU A 38 4.33 -3.60 2.04
N SER A 39 4.86 -4.63 2.67
CA SER A 39 4.39 -5.07 3.97
C SER A 39 5.52 -5.39 4.94
N ASN A 40 5.24 -5.20 6.24
CA ASN A 40 6.10 -5.66 7.33
C ASN A 40 5.79 -7.11 7.74
N GLY A 41 4.95 -7.81 6.99
CA GLY A 41 4.55 -9.17 7.30
C GLY A 41 5.50 -10.23 6.75
N PHE A 42 5.21 -11.48 7.10
CA PHE A 42 5.93 -12.64 6.61
C PHE A 42 5.30 -13.15 5.31
N LYS A 43 6.14 -13.65 4.40
CA LYS A 43 5.72 -14.08 3.07
C LYS A 43 4.57 -15.08 3.09
N GLU A 44 4.69 -16.13 3.88
CA GLU A 44 3.69 -17.19 3.91
C GLU A 44 2.33 -16.67 4.38
N LEU A 45 2.33 -15.83 5.42
CA LEU A 45 1.11 -15.26 5.95
C LEU A 45 0.45 -14.31 4.96
N GLN A 46 1.23 -13.46 4.30
CA GLN A 46 0.71 -12.53 3.30
C GLN A 46 0.15 -13.26 2.09
N SER A 47 0.86 -14.25 1.57
CA SER A 47 0.40 -15.04 0.44
C SER A 47 -0.92 -15.76 0.75
N ARG A 48 -1.02 -16.32 1.93
CA ARG A 48 -2.25 -17.02 2.37
C ARG A 48 -3.42 -16.05 2.50
N LYS A 49 -3.20 -14.90 3.10
CA LYS A 49 -4.24 -13.87 3.25
C LYS A 49 -4.75 -13.41 1.90
N MET A 50 -3.84 -13.08 0.99
CA MET A 50 -4.20 -12.58 -0.34
C MET A 50 -4.97 -13.63 -1.14
N HIS A 51 -4.54 -14.89 -1.08
CA HIS A 51 -5.23 -15.97 -1.77
C HIS A 51 -6.64 -16.18 -1.22
N THR A 52 -6.77 -16.20 0.11
CA THR A 52 -8.06 -16.37 0.77
C THR A 52 -9.04 -15.25 0.40
N ALA A 53 -8.55 -14.03 0.27
CA ALA A 53 -9.36 -12.88 -0.12
C ALA A 53 -9.61 -12.79 -1.62
N GLY A 54 -8.91 -13.58 -2.44
CA GLY A 54 -9.05 -13.57 -3.89
C GLY A 54 -8.44 -12.35 -4.56
N ILE A 55 -7.43 -11.72 -3.95
CA ILE A 55 -6.81 -10.49 -4.49
C ILE A 55 -5.38 -10.67 -4.97
N ASP A 56 -4.82 -11.85 -4.84
CA ASP A 56 -3.42 -12.11 -5.20
C ASP A 56 -3.10 -11.84 -6.69
N GLY A 57 -4.09 -11.99 -7.57
CA GLY A 57 -3.92 -11.73 -8.99
C GLY A 57 -3.88 -10.26 -9.39
N TYR A 58 -4.19 -9.34 -8.47
CA TYR A 58 -4.17 -7.91 -8.76
C TYR A 58 -2.80 -7.27 -8.61
N PHE A 59 -1.88 -7.93 -7.94
CA PHE A 59 -0.58 -7.36 -7.62
C PHE A 59 0.54 -8.02 -8.42
N ASP A 60 1.41 -7.18 -8.97
CA ASP A 60 2.54 -7.64 -9.79
C ASP A 60 3.68 -8.20 -8.94
N ALA A 61 3.79 -7.77 -7.70
CA ALA A 61 4.77 -8.32 -6.75
C ALA A 61 4.37 -7.98 -5.31
N VAL A 62 4.94 -8.74 -4.37
CA VAL A 62 4.84 -8.49 -2.94
C VAL A 62 6.24 -8.27 -2.40
N ILE A 63 6.48 -7.10 -1.82
CA ILE A 63 7.76 -6.73 -1.23
C ILE A 63 7.60 -6.77 0.28
N LEU A 64 8.46 -7.51 0.94
CA LEU A 64 8.35 -7.79 2.36
C LEU A 64 9.57 -7.33 3.14
N SER A 65 9.35 -6.93 4.38
CA SER A 65 10.43 -6.56 5.30
C SER A 65 11.44 -7.70 5.50
N GLU A 66 10.97 -8.95 5.47
CA GLU A 66 11.87 -10.10 5.64
C GLU A 66 12.88 -10.24 4.50
N ASP A 67 12.60 -9.64 3.31
CA ASP A 67 13.51 -9.71 2.18
C ASP A 67 14.89 -9.12 2.49
N ILE A 68 14.92 -8.06 3.31
CA ILE A 68 16.16 -7.35 3.66
C ILE A 68 16.34 -7.13 5.16
N GLY A 69 15.43 -7.66 5.98
CA GLY A 69 15.55 -7.59 7.44
C GLY A 69 15.28 -6.23 8.08
N VAL A 70 14.60 -5.32 7.38
CA VAL A 70 14.18 -4.03 7.93
C VAL A 70 12.70 -3.78 7.66
N ASN A 71 12.05 -3.08 8.59
CA ASN A 71 10.63 -2.76 8.50
C ASN A 71 10.41 -1.32 8.06
N LYS A 72 9.21 -1.04 7.48
CA LYS A 72 8.77 0.35 7.35
C LYS A 72 8.76 0.99 8.74
N PRO A 73 9.08 2.25 8.90
CA PRO A 73 9.34 3.26 7.88
C PRO A 73 10.80 3.39 7.41
N ASP A 74 11.62 2.38 7.63
CA ASP A 74 13.04 2.41 7.23
C ASP A 74 13.15 2.63 5.70
N SER A 75 13.88 3.66 5.30
CA SER A 75 14.03 4.02 3.88
C SER A 75 14.65 2.91 3.03
N ARG A 76 15.42 2.02 3.64
CA ARG A 76 16.03 0.89 2.93
C ARG A 76 15.00 -0.07 2.34
N LEU A 77 13.86 -0.23 3.01
CA LEU A 77 12.79 -1.06 2.47
C LEU A 77 12.14 -0.41 1.25
N TYR A 78 11.92 0.90 1.29
CA TYR A 78 11.41 1.65 0.13
C TYR A 78 12.39 1.61 -1.04
N GLU A 79 13.69 1.75 -0.76
CA GLU A 79 14.73 1.64 -1.79
C GLU A 79 14.74 0.25 -2.42
N HIS A 80 14.64 -0.80 -1.59
CA HIS A 80 14.54 -2.18 -2.06
C HIS A 80 13.31 -2.35 -2.97
N ALA A 81 12.16 -1.80 -2.59
CA ALA A 81 10.95 -1.85 -3.38
C ALA A 81 11.13 -1.20 -4.75
N MET A 82 11.78 -0.02 -4.80
CA MET A 82 12.05 0.66 -6.07
C MET A 82 12.94 -0.18 -6.99
N ARG A 83 14.00 -0.76 -6.44
CA ARG A 83 14.90 -1.60 -7.23
C ARG A 83 14.22 -2.87 -7.73
N LYS A 84 13.48 -3.54 -6.87
CA LYS A 84 12.80 -4.81 -7.22
C LYS A 84 11.74 -4.63 -8.29
N THR A 85 11.10 -3.47 -8.33
CA THR A 85 10.01 -3.18 -9.27
C THR A 85 10.44 -2.31 -10.44
N SER A 86 11.70 -1.92 -10.51
CA SER A 86 12.22 -1.00 -11.52
C SER A 86 11.43 0.31 -11.56
N SER A 87 11.12 0.82 -10.38
CA SER A 87 10.33 2.04 -10.19
C SER A 87 11.20 3.17 -9.66
N ASN A 88 10.65 4.39 -9.63
CA ASN A 88 11.27 5.53 -8.98
C ASN A 88 10.25 6.25 -8.09
N PRO A 89 10.70 6.98 -7.04
CA PRO A 89 9.77 7.59 -6.10
C PRO A 89 8.90 8.70 -6.73
N GLN A 90 9.37 9.37 -7.77
CA GLN A 90 8.63 10.45 -8.42
C GLN A 90 7.41 9.93 -9.19
N GLU A 91 7.41 8.67 -9.59
CA GLU A 91 6.32 8.04 -10.35
C GLU A 91 5.54 7.03 -9.52
N SER A 92 5.75 7.02 -8.22
CA SER A 92 5.16 6.03 -7.32
C SER A 92 4.31 6.68 -6.26
N LEU A 93 3.30 5.94 -5.80
CA LEU A 93 2.38 6.38 -4.75
C LEU A 93 2.24 5.29 -3.71
N MET A 94 2.45 5.64 -2.44
CA MET A 94 2.21 4.73 -1.33
C MET A 94 0.80 4.94 -0.78
N ILE A 95 -0.01 3.90 -0.76
CA ILE A 95 -1.35 3.94 -0.19
C ILE A 95 -1.37 3.07 1.06
N GLY A 96 -1.75 3.65 2.18
CA GLY A 96 -1.79 2.90 3.44
C GLY A 96 -2.63 3.56 4.51
N ASP A 97 -2.88 2.81 5.59
CA ASP A 97 -3.71 3.24 6.72
C ASP A 97 -2.91 3.47 8.01
N MET A 98 -1.60 3.26 7.99
CA MET A 98 -0.74 3.52 9.14
C MET A 98 0.15 4.72 8.86
N PHE A 99 -0.16 5.84 9.52
CA PHE A 99 0.53 7.08 9.26
C PHE A 99 2.04 6.97 9.54
N ASP A 100 2.41 6.42 10.68
CA ASP A 100 3.81 6.40 11.14
C ASP A 100 4.72 5.52 10.28
N THR A 101 4.19 4.51 9.62
CA THR A 101 4.98 3.60 8.78
C THR A 101 4.79 3.87 7.30
N ASP A 102 3.55 3.95 6.84
CA ASP A 102 3.27 4.07 5.40
C ASP A 102 3.46 5.50 4.91
N ILE A 103 2.85 6.45 5.59
CA ILE A 103 2.83 7.84 5.14
C ILE A 103 4.15 8.53 5.48
N ALA A 104 4.60 8.41 6.72
CA ALA A 104 5.86 9.00 7.15
C ALA A 104 7.05 8.37 6.41
N GLY A 105 7.02 7.04 6.20
CA GLY A 105 8.07 6.37 5.45
C GLY A 105 8.16 6.82 4.01
N ALA A 106 7.02 6.95 3.33
CA ALA A 106 6.97 7.44 1.96
C ALA A 106 7.47 8.88 1.87
N ALA A 107 7.01 9.76 2.77
CA ALA A 107 7.42 11.15 2.80
C ALA A 107 8.93 11.30 3.01
N ASN A 108 9.50 10.56 3.95
CA ASN A 108 10.93 10.58 4.20
C ASN A 108 11.76 10.06 3.03
N PHE A 109 11.19 9.16 2.24
CA PHE A 109 11.85 8.61 1.05
C PHE A 109 11.69 9.51 -0.18
N GLY A 110 10.77 10.48 -0.14
CA GLY A 110 10.48 11.36 -1.29
C GLY A 110 9.41 10.82 -2.23
N MET A 111 8.56 9.94 -1.74
CA MET A 111 7.45 9.35 -2.49
C MET A 111 6.13 9.98 -2.05
N ASP A 112 5.23 10.23 -3.01
CA ASP A 112 3.89 10.70 -2.68
C ASP A 112 3.13 9.65 -1.87
N SER A 113 2.19 10.10 -1.05
CA SER A 113 1.44 9.24 -0.17
C SER A 113 -0.06 9.53 -0.23
N MET A 114 -0.85 8.48 -0.05
CA MET A 114 -2.29 8.57 0.10
C MET A 114 -2.69 7.87 1.39
N TYR A 115 -3.21 8.64 2.33
CA TYR A 115 -3.61 8.13 3.63
C TYR A 115 -5.05 7.66 3.59
N TYR A 116 -5.25 6.36 3.77
CA TYR A 116 -6.58 5.80 3.97
C TYR A 116 -6.93 5.93 5.46
N ASN A 117 -7.84 6.85 5.77
CA ASN A 117 -8.17 7.25 7.14
C ASN A 117 -9.68 7.18 7.40
N PRO A 118 -10.26 5.97 7.46
CA PRO A 118 -11.71 5.80 7.59
C PRO A 118 -12.27 6.35 8.91
N LYS A 119 -11.46 6.42 9.96
CA LYS A 119 -11.87 6.90 11.27
C LYS A 119 -11.68 8.40 11.46
N GLY A 120 -11.10 9.09 10.49
CA GLY A 120 -10.88 10.53 10.56
C GLY A 120 -9.90 10.96 11.66
N LYS A 121 -8.87 10.16 11.91
CA LYS A 121 -7.83 10.50 12.90
C LYS A 121 -7.14 11.81 12.51
N SER A 122 -6.77 12.61 13.49
CA SER A 122 -6.11 13.90 13.30
C SER A 122 -4.89 14.03 14.21
N GLY A 123 -4.21 15.20 14.14
CA GLY A 123 -3.05 15.46 14.98
C GLY A 123 -1.75 14.89 14.46
N HIS A 124 -1.67 14.59 13.18
CA HIS A 124 -0.44 14.10 12.56
C HIS A 124 0.57 15.24 12.35
N PRO A 125 1.89 14.95 12.37
CA PRO A 125 2.93 15.97 12.31
C PRO A 125 3.04 16.68 10.96
N PHE A 126 2.47 16.12 9.88
CA PHE A 126 2.45 16.73 8.56
C PHE A 126 1.27 16.19 7.76
N ALA A 127 0.97 16.80 6.61
CA ALA A 127 -0.12 16.34 5.74
C ALA A 127 0.38 15.32 4.72
N PRO A 128 -0.39 14.24 4.46
CA PRO A 128 -0.10 13.35 3.34
C PRO A 128 -0.35 14.07 2.01
N THR A 129 0.13 13.50 0.89
CA THR A 129 -0.18 14.06 -0.43
C THR A 129 -1.67 14.05 -0.69
N TYR A 130 -2.31 12.93 -0.36
CA TYR A 130 -3.77 12.75 -0.44
C TYR A 130 -4.27 12.07 0.82
N GLU A 131 -5.53 12.32 1.16
CA GLU A 131 -6.20 11.62 2.26
C GLU A 131 -7.61 11.26 1.85
N VAL A 132 -8.01 10.02 2.09
CA VAL A 132 -9.36 9.52 1.77
C VAL A 132 -9.93 8.76 2.96
N ARG A 133 -11.24 8.81 3.12
CA ARG A 133 -11.95 8.07 4.18
C ARG A 133 -12.61 6.80 3.68
N HIS A 134 -12.85 6.71 2.37
CA HIS A 134 -13.44 5.55 1.72
C HIS A 134 -12.55 5.13 0.55
N LEU A 135 -12.37 3.82 0.35
CA LEU A 135 -11.51 3.33 -0.73
C LEU A 135 -11.97 3.80 -2.11
N LEU A 136 -13.28 3.85 -2.34
CA LEU A 136 -13.80 4.27 -3.64
C LEU A 136 -13.55 5.73 -3.97
N ASP A 137 -13.27 6.56 -2.96
CA ASP A 137 -12.89 7.96 -3.19
C ASP A 137 -11.56 8.06 -3.94
N ILE A 138 -10.73 7.02 -3.88
CA ILE A 138 -9.47 6.96 -4.63
C ILE A 138 -9.72 7.03 -6.14
N LYS A 139 -10.84 6.51 -6.60
CA LYS A 139 -11.21 6.56 -8.03
C LYS A 139 -11.35 7.99 -8.54
N ASP A 140 -11.70 8.94 -7.68
CA ASP A 140 -11.84 10.34 -8.06
C ASP A 140 -10.49 11.05 -8.15
N ILE A 141 -9.42 10.46 -7.61
CA ILE A 141 -8.07 11.03 -7.58
C ILE A 141 -7.19 10.36 -8.64
N LEU A 142 -7.27 9.06 -8.77
CA LEU A 142 -6.49 8.24 -9.70
C LEU A 142 -7.35 7.75 -10.85
#